data_a792c72b811cae6f2a287cd758699f0b
#
_entry.id   a792c72b811cae6f2a287cd758699f0b
#
_cell.length_a   1.000
_cell.length_b   1.000
_cell.length_c   1.000
_cell.angle_alpha   90.00
_cell.angle_beta   90.00
_cell.angle_gamma   90.00
#
_symmetry.space_group_name_H-M   'P 1'
#
loop_
_entity.id
_entity.type
_entity.pdbx_description
1 polymer ?
#
loop_
_entity_poly.entity_id
_entity_poly.type
_entity_poly.pdbx_seq_one_letter_code
_entity_poly.pdbx_strand_id
1 'polypeptide(L)'
;GGGLYENVPRMMKEGLTARIRTASYPVPAIFELIQKSGDIPVRDMYNTFNMGIGLVIAIPKDQVGHALDVLARAGEQSYVIGDVIKGDAGVELV
;
A
#
# COMPACT_ATOMS: atom_id res chain seq x y z
N GLY A 1 14.31 -1.71 -3.87
CA GLY A 1 13.97 -0.35 -3.59
C GLY A 1 12.65 0.10 -4.14
N GLY A 2 12.31 1.30 -3.80
CA GLY A 2 11.06 1.91 -4.15
C GLY A 2 9.94 1.59 -3.17
N GLY A 3 8.91 2.42 -3.20
CA GLY A 3 7.75 2.29 -2.34
C GLY A 3 6.53 1.80 -3.10
N LEU A 4 5.35 2.13 -2.56
CA LEU A 4 4.08 1.73 -3.17
C LEU A 4 3.92 2.29 -4.58
N TYR A 5 4.34 3.54 -4.83
CA TYR A 5 4.23 4.17 -6.15
C TYR A 5 5.03 3.45 -7.23
N GLU A 6 6.18 2.88 -6.89
CA GLU A 6 7.02 2.19 -7.87
C GLU A 6 6.67 0.71 -8.03
N ASN A 7 6.24 0.06 -6.96
CA ASN A 7 6.09 -1.39 -6.95
C ASN A 7 4.67 -1.88 -7.26
N VAL A 8 3.65 -1.21 -6.71
CA VAL A 8 2.27 -1.64 -6.91
C VAL A 8 1.85 -1.60 -8.39
N PRO A 9 2.19 -0.58 -9.18
CA PRO A 9 1.82 -0.55 -10.60
C PRO A 9 2.34 -1.73 -11.42
N ARG A 10 3.43 -2.36 -10.99
CA ARG A 10 4.03 -3.49 -11.71
C ARG A 10 3.12 -4.70 -11.79
N MET A 11 2.22 -4.88 -10.83
CA MET A 11 1.25 -5.98 -10.84
C MET A 11 -0.10 -5.58 -11.43
N MET A 12 -0.29 -4.30 -11.77
CA MET A 12 -1.55 -3.80 -12.29
C MET A 12 -1.58 -3.87 -13.81
N LYS A 13 -2.77 -4.22 -14.35
CA LYS A 13 -3.01 -4.13 -15.78
C LYS A 13 -3.23 -2.67 -16.18
N GLU A 14 -2.92 -2.36 -17.45
CA GLU A 14 -3.19 -1.05 -18.02
C GLU A 14 -4.67 -0.69 -17.88
N GLY A 15 -4.95 0.57 -17.57
CA GLY A 15 -6.32 1.05 -17.35
C GLY A 15 -6.85 0.83 -15.94
N LEU A 16 -6.04 0.31 -15.02
CA LEU A 16 -6.41 0.13 -13.63
C LEU A 16 -5.53 0.98 -12.71
N THR A 17 -6.12 1.41 -11.61
CA THR A 17 -5.45 2.19 -10.57
C THR A 17 -5.68 1.54 -9.22
N ALA A 18 -4.61 1.37 -8.44
CA ALA A 18 -4.71 0.97 -7.05
C ALA A 18 -4.96 2.23 -6.21
N ARG A 19 -6.15 2.33 -5.63
CA ARG A 19 -6.50 3.44 -4.73
C ARG A 19 -6.20 3.01 -3.31
N ILE A 20 -5.18 3.62 -2.71
CA ILE A 20 -4.66 3.24 -1.40
C ILE A 20 -4.99 4.31 -0.37
N ARG A 21 -5.62 3.90 0.72
CA ARG A 21 -5.94 4.77 1.85
C ARG A 21 -4.76 4.77 2.83
N THR A 22 -4.10 5.90 2.97
CA THR A 22 -2.90 6.01 3.81
C THR A 22 -3.17 5.82 5.29
N ALA A 23 -4.40 6.06 5.74
CA ALA A 23 -4.81 5.86 7.12
C ALA A 23 -5.34 4.46 7.41
N SER A 24 -5.26 3.53 6.46
CA SER A 24 -5.84 2.19 6.60
C SER A 24 -5.01 1.22 7.44
N TYR A 25 -3.79 1.60 7.77
CA TYR A 25 -2.88 0.80 8.60
C TYR A 25 -1.96 1.71 9.41
N PRO A 26 -1.37 1.21 10.53
CA PRO A 26 -0.45 2.01 11.32
C PRO A 26 0.91 2.10 10.63
N VAL A 27 1.31 3.30 10.22
CA VAL A 27 2.64 3.55 9.67
C VAL A 27 3.65 3.58 10.82
N PRO A 28 4.74 2.80 10.75
CA PRO A 28 5.75 2.83 11.81
C PRO A 28 6.33 4.23 12.04
N ALA A 29 6.55 4.57 13.30
CA ALA A 29 6.97 5.91 13.72
C ALA A 29 8.28 6.39 13.09
N ILE A 30 9.16 5.45 12.69
CA ILE A 30 10.43 5.81 12.04
C ILE A 30 10.22 6.59 10.74
N PHE A 31 9.17 6.28 9.99
CA PHE A 31 8.88 6.97 8.72
C PHE A 31 8.43 8.41 8.96
N GLU A 32 7.63 8.64 10.00
CA GLU A 32 7.23 9.99 10.39
C GLU A 32 8.44 10.82 10.82
N LEU A 33 9.34 10.22 11.59
CA LEU A 33 10.58 10.87 12.02
C LEU A 33 11.44 11.27 10.83
N ILE A 34 11.63 10.37 9.86
CA ILE A 34 12.40 10.65 8.65
C ILE A 34 11.76 11.79 7.85
N GLN A 35 10.44 11.73 7.69
CA GLN A 35 9.70 12.74 6.94
C GLN A 35 9.86 14.13 7.56
N LYS A 36 9.70 14.26 8.87
CA LYS A 36 9.81 15.53 9.59
C LYS A 36 11.25 16.05 9.58
N SER A 37 12.22 15.18 9.80
CA SER A 37 13.63 15.57 9.84
C SER A 37 14.15 16.07 8.49
N GLY A 38 13.68 15.48 7.40
CA GLY A 38 14.09 15.84 6.04
C GLY A 38 13.13 16.79 5.33
N ASP A 39 12.01 17.16 5.96
CA ASP A 39 10.95 17.96 5.34
C ASP A 39 10.52 17.37 4.00
N ILE A 40 10.26 16.06 3.98
CA ILE A 40 10.01 15.29 2.76
C ILE A 40 8.52 15.31 2.45
N PRO A 41 8.11 15.65 1.20
CA PRO A 41 6.71 15.54 0.79
C PRO A 41 6.18 14.12 0.93
N VAL A 42 4.89 13.99 1.28
CA VAL A 42 4.24 12.69 1.47
C VAL A 42 4.40 11.78 0.25
N ARG A 43 4.21 12.35 -0.95
CA ARG A 43 4.37 11.57 -2.19
C ARG A 43 5.76 10.95 -2.30
N ASP A 44 6.80 11.70 -1.96
CA ASP A 44 8.19 11.22 -2.04
C ASP A 44 8.47 10.13 -1.01
N MET A 45 7.85 10.22 0.18
CA MET A 45 7.93 9.15 1.17
C MET A 45 7.37 7.84 0.61
N TYR A 46 6.18 7.86 0.00
CA TYR A 46 5.55 6.65 -0.56
C TYR A 46 6.19 6.18 -1.86
N ASN A 47 6.93 7.04 -2.54
CA ASN A 47 7.71 6.65 -3.72
C ASN A 47 9.03 5.96 -3.36
N THR A 48 9.64 6.35 -2.25
CA THR A 48 10.98 5.89 -1.83
C THR A 48 10.94 4.74 -0.85
N PHE A 49 10.03 4.80 0.14
CA PHE A 49 9.96 3.85 1.24
C PHE A 49 8.74 2.96 1.14
N ASN A 50 8.82 1.77 1.76
CA ASN A 50 7.68 0.86 1.84
C ASN A 50 6.62 1.31 2.85
N MET A 51 6.92 2.27 3.69
CA MET A 51 6.05 2.85 4.72
C MET A 51 5.47 1.79 5.69
N GLY A 52 6.18 0.68 5.85
CA GLY A 52 5.78 -0.41 6.74
C GLY A 52 5.05 -1.56 6.06
N ILE A 53 4.81 -1.47 4.75
CA ILE A 53 4.17 -2.53 3.97
C ILE A 53 5.24 -3.35 3.25
N GLY A 54 5.37 -4.63 3.60
CA GLY A 54 6.35 -5.52 3.01
C GLY A 54 5.83 -6.30 1.81
N LEU A 55 4.52 -6.55 1.75
CA LEU A 55 3.89 -7.31 0.67
C LEU A 55 2.49 -6.78 0.43
N VAL A 56 2.13 -6.63 -0.84
CA VAL A 56 0.78 -6.21 -1.26
C VAL A 56 0.19 -7.30 -2.13
N ILE A 57 -1.07 -7.66 -1.86
CA ILE A 57 -1.80 -8.68 -2.60
C ILE A 57 -3.07 -8.06 -3.18
N ALA A 58 -3.30 -8.25 -4.48
CA ALA A 58 -4.53 -7.86 -5.15
C ALA A 58 -5.37 -9.12 -5.38
N ILE A 59 -6.55 -9.17 -4.80
CA ILE A 59 -7.45 -10.33 -4.89
C ILE A 59 -8.90 -9.88 -5.11
N PRO A 60 -9.78 -10.79 -5.60
CA PRO A 60 -11.20 -10.48 -5.71
C PRO A 60 -11.80 -10.09 -4.36
N LYS A 61 -12.73 -9.14 -4.38
CA LYS A 61 -13.33 -8.58 -3.18
C LYS A 61 -13.95 -9.64 -2.27
N ASP A 62 -14.59 -10.66 -2.84
CA ASP A 62 -15.24 -11.74 -2.08
C ASP A 62 -14.24 -12.71 -1.41
N GLN A 63 -12.96 -12.61 -1.75
CA GLN A 63 -11.91 -13.44 -1.16
C GLN A 63 -11.15 -12.74 -0.03
N VAL A 64 -11.42 -11.45 0.21
CA VAL A 64 -10.65 -10.65 1.20
C VAL A 64 -10.78 -11.21 2.62
N GLY A 65 -11.99 -11.54 3.05
CA GLY A 65 -12.22 -12.08 4.39
C GLY A 65 -11.45 -13.38 4.63
N HIS A 66 -11.46 -14.28 3.65
CA HIS A 66 -10.73 -15.54 3.73
C HIS A 66 -9.20 -15.30 3.77
N ALA A 67 -8.70 -14.39 2.94
CA ALA A 67 -7.28 -14.07 2.91
C ALA A 67 -6.80 -13.50 4.25
N LEU A 68 -7.56 -12.58 4.85
CA LEU A 68 -7.23 -12.03 6.16
C LEU A 68 -7.16 -13.11 7.24
N ASP A 69 -8.09 -14.06 7.22
CA ASP A 69 -8.14 -15.17 8.17
C ASP A 69 -6.92 -16.10 8.02
N VAL A 70 -6.57 -16.46 6.78
CA VAL A 70 -5.40 -17.31 6.49
C VAL A 70 -4.11 -16.63 6.94
N LEU A 71 -3.96 -15.35 6.66
CA LEU A 71 -2.77 -14.60 7.06
C LEU A 71 -2.66 -14.48 8.59
N ALA A 72 -3.77 -14.25 9.28
CA ALA A 72 -3.79 -14.18 10.74
C ALA A 72 -3.38 -15.52 11.36
N ARG A 73 -3.84 -16.64 10.81
CA ARG A 73 -3.46 -17.99 11.27
C ARG A 73 -1.99 -18.26 11.05
N ALA A 74 -1.40 -17.68 10.01
CA ALA A 74 0.04 -17.80 9.72
C ALA A 74 0.89 -16.85 10.58
N GLY A 75 0.29 -16.07 11.47
CA GLY A 75 0.99 -15.14 12.34
C GLY A 75 1.29 -13.79 11.67
N GLU A 76 0.72 -13.51 10.51
CA GLU A 76 0.92 -12.27 9.80
C GLU A 76 -0.16 -11.24 10.14
N GLN A 77 0.27 -10.00 10.33
CA GLN A 77 -0.64 -8.88 10.52
C GLN A 77 -0.93 -8.27 9.15
N SER A 78 -2.21 -8.21 8.78
CA SER A 78 -2.62 -7.76 7.45
C SER A 78 -3.71 -6.71 7.52
N TYR A 79 -3.79 -5.89 6.47
CA TYR A 79 -4.72 -4.77 6.39
C TYR A 79 -5.30 -4.68 4.98
N VAL A 80 -6.57 -4.28 4.89
CA VAL A 80 -7.17 -3.88 3.62
C VAL A 80 -6.79 -2.42 3.40
N ILE A 81 -5.83 -2.19 2.51
CA ILE A 81 -5.27 -0.84 2.33
C ILE A 81 -5.93 -0.06 1.21
N GLY A 82 -6.73 -0.70 0.38
CA GLY A 82 -7.38 -0.01 -0.71
C GLY A 82 -8.13 -0.94 -1.64
N ASP A 83 -8.44 -0.43 -2.80
CA ASP A 83 -9.15 -1.15 -3.84
C ASP A 83 -8.57 -0.81 -5.21
N VAL A 84 -8.94 -1.62 -6.20
CA VAL A 84 -8.54 -1.42 -7.59
C VAL A 84 -9.71 -0.81 -8.33
N ILE A 85 -9.47 0.31 -8.99
CA ILE A 85 -10.48 1.04 -9.76
C ILE A 85 -10.01 1.25 -11.19
N LYS A 86 -10.91 1.63 -12.07
CA LYS A 86 -10.55 2.07 -13.42
C LYS A 86 -9.83 3.40 -13.35
N GLY A 87 -8.72 3.54 -14.06
CA GLY A 87 -7.94 4.76 -14.09
C GLY A 87 -6.56 4.53 -14.67
N ASP A 88 -5.81 5.58 -14.84
CA ASP A 88 -4.50 5.55 -15.51
C ASP A 88 -3.34 5.90 -14.57
N ALA A 89 -3.62 6.20 -13.31
CA ALA A 89 -2.60 6.73 -12.41
C ALA A 89 -1.62 5.67 -11.86
N GLY A 90 -1.92 4.38 -12.02
CA GLY A 90 -1.16 3.30 -11.39
C GLY A 90 -1.46 3.21 -9.90
N VAL A 91 -1.10 4.23 -9.14
CA VAL A 91 -1.41 4.33 -7.71
C VAL A 91 -1.98 5.72 -7.40
N GLU A 92 -3.04 5.76 -6.60
CA GLU A 92 -3.63 6.98 -6.06
C GLU A 92 -3.68 6.85 -4.53
N LEU A 93 -3.09 7.81 -3.82
CA LEU A 93 -3.18 7.87 -2.36
C LEU A 93 -4.36 8.74 -1.93
N VAL A 94 -5.15 8.24 -1.01
CA VAL A 94 -6.29 8.99 -0.45
C VAL A 94 -6.30 8.95 1.07
#